data_d09b1cd7f0f617a503dea8f54c9abe15
#
_entry.id   d09b1cd7f0f617a503dea8f54c9abe15
#
_cell.length_a   1.000
_cell.length_b   1.000
_cell.length_c   1.000
_cell.angle_alpha   90.00
_cell.angle_beta   90.00
_cell.angle_gamma   90.00
#
_symmetry.space_group_name_H-M   'P 1'
#
loop_
_entity.id
_entity.type
_entity.pdbx_description
1 polymer ?
#
loop_
_entity_poly.entity_id
_entity_poly.type
_entity_poly.pdbx_seq_one_letter_code
_entity_poly.pdbx_strand_id
1 'polypeptide(L)'
;MKLIDCHTHTQFSVDSEADINECVKRAAELGLAAYAITDHCECNAWYGEEHYSEEEKKLRESFNYADDFEHSVSAITALKEKWAGKLNLICGVELGQILHDVEAAKKVNADKRVDFIIGSVHQIAGEPDFYFIEYDKMTMDDIYDLLERYFSEAYDLSRTELFDVFGHITYCLRYMKQRHSINADISRFDDIIEETFRNLAMNGKGIEINTSGLRQGFGDCFPNLKYIKLFRNIGGEIITIGSDSHTVEDIAANSADGIKFAKEAGFRRLAYFKKRKPHFIDIE
;
A
#
# COMPACT_ATOMS: atom_id res chain seq x y z
N MET A 1 -2.00 12.93 20.67
CA MET A 1 -1.29 12.54 19.44
C MET A 1 -2.34 12.44 18.34
N LYS A 2 -2.16 13.09 17.20
CA LYS A 2 -3.09 13.01 16.07
C LYS A 2 -2.77 11.74 15.26
N LEU A 3 -3.73 10.83 15.15
CA LEU A 3 -3.59 9.63 14.33
C LEU A 3 -4.03 9.92 12.90
N ILE A 4 -3.41 9.25 11.95
CA ILE A 4 -3.86 9.15 10.56
C ILE A 4 -3.92 7.67 10.17
N ASP A 5 -4.73 7.38 9.17
CA ASP A 5 -4.73 6.10 8.49
C ASP A 5 -4.91 6.37 6.99
N CYS A 6 -3.87 6.08 6.21
CA CYS A 6 -3.82 6.40 4.80
C CYS A 6 -3.90 5.14 3.90
N HIS A 7 -4.21 3.97 4.48
CA HIS A 7 -4.33 2.72 3.74
C HIS A 7 -5.39 1.84 4.37
N THR A 8 -6.57 1.78 3.76
CA THR A 8 -7.71 0.98 4.23
C THR A 8 -8.57 0.52 3.08
N HIS A 9 -9.23 -0.62 3.25
CA HIS A 9 -10.06 -1.29 2.26
C HIS A 9 -11.51 -1.40 2.71
N THR A 10 -12.41 -1.38 1.73
CA THR A 10 -13.85 -1.53 1.93
C THR A 10 -14.41 -2.65 1.07
N GLN A 11 -15.73 -2.86 1.07
CA GLN A 11 -16.40 -3.86 0.24
C GLN A 11 -16.14 -3.71 -1.28
N PHE A 12 -15.42 -2.69 -1.72
CA PHE A 12 -15.00 -2.52 -3.11
C PHE A 12 -13.62 -3.14 -3.39
N SER A 13 -12.95 -3.65 -2.36
CA SER A 13 -11.76 -4.51 -2.48
C SER A 13 -12.16 -5.96 -2.46
N VAL A 14 -11.55 -6.78 -3.31
CA VAL A 14 -11.88 -8.20 -3.49
C VAL A 14 -11.81 -9.03 -2.21
N ASP A 15 -11.01 -8.60 -1.26
CA ASP A 15 -10.69 -9.30 -0.01
C ASP A 15 -11.20 -8.58 1.25
N SER A 16 -12.12 -7.62 1.10
CA SER A 16 -12.73 -6.91 2.21
C SER A 16 -14.26 -6.89 2.14
N GLU A 17 -14.91 -7.12 3.29
CA GLU A 17 -16.36 -7.00 3.46
C GLU A 17 -16.75 -5.76 4.28
N ALA A 18 -15.80 -4.87 4.59
CA ALA A 18 -16.01 -3.71 5.45
C ALA A 18 -16.93 -2.68 4.78
N ASP A 19 -18.11 -2.41 5.36
CA ASP A 19 -19.02 -1.39 4.85
C ASP A 19 -18.38 -0.01 4.91
N ILE A 20 -18.33 0.67 3.78
CA ILE A 20 -17.68 1.99 3.65
C ILE A 20 -18.25 3.05 4.59
N ASN A 21 -19.57 3.02 4.89
CA ASN A 21 -20.17 3.99 5.80
C ASN A 21 -19.75 3.72 7.25
N GLU A 22 -19.67 2.45 7.66
CA GLU A 22 -19.18 2.09 8.98
C GLU A 22 -17.69 2.39 9.11
N CYS A 23 -16.88 2.19 8.06
CA CYS A 23 -15.47 2.58 8.02
C CYS A 23 -15.31 4.09 8.27
N VAL A 24 -16.02 4.94 7.53
CA VAL A 24 -15.95 6.40 7.67
C VAL A 24 -16.44 6.86 9.05
N LYS A 25 -17.51 6.24 9.56
CA LYS A 25 -18.01 6.50 10.91
C LYS A 25 -16.98 6.13 11.97
N ARG A 26 -16.35 4.95 11.84
CA ARG A 26 -15.29 4.48 12.75
C ARG A 26 -14.10 5.42 12.76
N ALA A 27 -13.62 5.86 11.58
CA ALA A 27 -12.54 6.82 11.45
C ALA A 27 -12.85 8.16 12.16
N ALA A 28 -14.10 8.62 12.04
CA ALA A 28 -14.55 9.83 12.72
C ALA A 28 -14.63 9.65 14.25
N GLU A 29 -15.12 8.51 14.73
CA GLU A 29 -15.17 8.16 16.16
C GLU A 29 -13.78 8.08 16.78
N LEU A 30 -12.82 7.56 16.05
CA LEU A 30 -11.39 7.53 16.43
C LEU A 30 -10.74 8.91 16.40
N GLY A 31 -11.40 9.93 15.82
CA GLY A 31 -10.87 11.28 15.70
C GLY A 31 -9.65 11.37 14.80
N LEU A 32 -9.60 10.58 13.73
CA LEU A 32 -8.46 10.59 12.80
C LEU A 32 -8.30 11.97 12.16
N ALA A 33 -7.08 12.47 12.13
CA ALA A 33 -6.75 13.76 11.51
C ALA A 33 -6.78 13.70 9.98
N ALA A 34 -6.56 12.51 9.41
CA ALA A 34 -6.74 12.18 8.00
C ALA A 34 -7.06 10.69 7.88
N TYR A 35 -7.98 10.36 6.98
CA TYR A 35 -8.41 9.00 6.71
C TYR A 35 -8.54 8.80 5.20
N ALA A 36 -7.80 7.86 4.64
CA ALA A 36 -7.90 7.51 3.23
C ALA A 36 -8.51 6.11 3.07
N ILE A 37 -9.49 6.00 2.18
CA ILE A 37 -9.94 4.73 1.64
C ILE A 37 -9.16 4.52 0.35
N THR A 38 -8.51 3.38 0.23
CA THR A 38 -7.57 3.05 -0.84
C THR A 38 -7.84 1.65 -1.37
N ASP A 39 -9.10 1.40 -1.76
CA ASP A 39 -9.48 0.10 -2.30
C ASP A 39 -8.57 -0.33 -3.45
N HIS A 40 -8.40 -1.63 -3.59
CA HIS A 40 -7.55 -2.23 -4.62
C HIS A 40 -7.99 -1.86 -6.03
N CYS A 41 -7.01 -1.53 -6.86
CA CYS A 41 -7.15 -1.44 -8.31
C CYS A 41 -5.90 -2.06 -8.95
N GLU A 42 -6.02 -3.31 -9.36
CA GLU A 42 -4.88 -4.08 -9.86
C GLU A 42 -4.74 -3.93 -11.37
N CYS A 43 -3.64 -3.36 -11.85
CA CYS A 43 -3.41 -3.18 -13.29
C CYS A 43 -3.30 -4.51 -14.04
N ASN A 44 -2.90 -5.59 -13.36
CA ASN A 44 -2.90 -6.93 -13.96
C ASN A 44 -4.29 -7.52 -14.19
N ALA A 45 -5.37 -6.90 -13.70
CA ALA A 45 -6.74 -7.29 -14.03
C ALA A 45 -7.03 -7.21 -15.54
N TRP A 46 -6.22 -6.47 -16.29
CA TRP A 46 -6.29 -6.36 -17.76
C TRP A 46 -5.37 -7.32 -18.51
N TYR A 47 -4.59 -8.17 -17.78
CA TYR A 47 -3.80 -9.25 -18.38
C TYR A 47 -4.66 -10.40 -18.86
N GLY A 48 -4.11 -11.21 -19.76
CA GLY A 48 -4.74 -12.48 -20.17
C GLY A 48 -4.85 -13.47 -19.00
N GLU A 49 -5.80 -14.40 -19.09
CA GLU A 49 -6.05 -15.39 -18.01
C GLU A 49 -4.87 -16.32 -17.74
N GLU A 50 -3.97 -16.49 -18.72
CA GLU A 50 -2.75 -17.31 -18.58
C GLU A 50 -1.77 -16.82 -17.52
N HIS A 51 -1.91 -15.56 -17.09
CA HIS A 51 -1.07 -14.97 -16.06
C HIS A 51 -1.60 -15.17 -14.63
N TYR A 52 -2.76 -15.81 -14.46
CA TYR A 52 -3.41 -15.98 -13.18
C TYR A 52 -3.49 -17.46 -12.76
N SER A 53 -3.32 -17.73 -11.46
CA SER A 53 -3.64 -19.01 -10.87
C SER A 53 -5.15 -19.31 -10.97
N GLU A 54 -5.53 -20.58 -10.82
CA GLU A 54 -6.94 -20.97 -10.82
C GLU A 54 -7.73 -20.37 -9.63
N GLU A 55 -7.06 -20.05 -8.52
CA GLU A 55 -7.70 -19.36 -7.39
C GLU A 55 -7.93 -17.89 -7.68
N GLU A 56 -6.94 -17.19 -8.26
CA GLU A 56 -7.09 -15.82 -8.70
C GLU A 56 -8.16 -15.67 -9.78
N LYS A 57 -8.26 -16.61 -10.72
CA LYS A 57 -9.34 -16.62 -11.72
C LYS A 57 -10.71 -16.69 -11.07
N LYS A 58 -10.88 -17.53 -10.04
CA LYS A 58 -12.15 -17.63 -9.30
C LYS A 58 -12.49 -16.37 -8.54
N LEU A 59 -11.50 -15.72 -7.93
CA LEU A 59 -11.70 -14.42 -7.29
C LEU A 59 -12.13 -13.37 -8.31
N ARG A 60 -11.49 -13.32 -9.47
CA ARG A 60 -11.83 -12.39 -10.55
C ARG A 60 -13.21 -12.60 -11.17
N GLU A 61 -13.73 -13.84 -11.20
CA GLU A 61 -15.10 -14.11 -11.63
C GLU A 61 -16.15 -13.39 -10.78
N SER A 62 -15.81 -13.09 -9.50
CA SER A 62 -16.70 -12.40 -8.57
C SER A 62 -16.55 -10.88 -8.59
N PHE A 63 -15.48 -10.35 -9.19
CA PHE A 63 -15.15 -8.91 -9.20
C PHE A 63 -14.71 -8.43 -10.56
N ASN A 64 -15.20 -7.26 -10.94
CA ASN A 64 -14.69 -6.50 -12.08
C ASN A 64 -13.88 -5.31 -11.56
N TYR A 65 -12.56 -5.44 -11.53
CA TYR A 65 -11.65 -4.43 -10.95
C TYR A 65 -11.86 -3.01 -11.51
N ALA A 66 -12.19 -2.87 -12.79
CA ALA A 66 -12.45 -1.55 -13.38
C ALA A 66 -13.75 -0.94 -12.85
N ASP A 67 -14.81 -1.75 -12.71
CA ASP A 67 -16.07 -1.30 -12.14
C ASP A 67 -15.94 -1.06 -10.64
N ASP A 68 -15.15 -1.88 -9.91
CA ASP A 68 -14.89 -1.70 -8.49
C ASP A 68 -14.16 -0.38 -8.22
N PHE A 69 -13.16 -0.02 -9.02
CA PHE A 69 -12.52 1.28 -8.95
C PHE A 69 -13.53 2.42 -9.11
N GLU A 70 -14.39 2.37 -10.12
CA GLU A 70 -15.41 3.41 -10.36
C GLU A 70 -16.43 3.48 -9.20
N HIS A 71 -16.88 2.33 -8.70
CA HIS A 71 -17.81 2.26 -7.58
C HIS A 71 -17.19 2.82 -6.30
N SER A 72 -15.95 2.44 -5.98
CA SER A 72 -15.23 2.93 -4.81
C SER A 72 -15.06 4.46 -4.88
N VAL A 73 -14.48 4.97 -5.97
CA VAL A 73 -14.22 6.41 -6.12
C VAL A 73 -15.50 7.23 -6.08
N SER A 74 -16.59 6.74 -6.70
CA SER A 74 -17.89 7.40 -6.66
C SER A 74 -18.49 7.42 -5.25
N ALA A 75 -18.42 6.30 -4.52
CA ALA A 75 -18.91 6.21 -3.15
C ALA A 75 -18.11 7.11 -2.20
N ILE A 76 -16.76 7.09 -2.30
CA ILE A 76 -15.90 7.95 -1.47
C ILE A 76 -16.18 9.42 -1.75
N THR A 77 -16.34 9.80 -3.02
CA THR A 77 -16.63 11.18 -3.40
C THR A 77 -17.94 11.69 -2.77
N ALA A 78 -19.00 10.89 -2.81
CA ALA A 78 -20.26 11.21 -2.16
C ALA A 78 -20.12 11.34 -0.63
N LEU A 79 -19.34 10.46 0.00
CA LEU A 79 -19.07 10.52 1.44
C LEU A 79 -18.21 11.72 1.83
N LYS A 80 -17.26 12.15 1.00
CA LYS A 80 -16.47 13.37 1.24
C LYS A 80 -17.36 14.60 1.37
N GLU A 81 -18.38 14.72 0.54
CA GLU A 81 -19.36 15.81 0.63
C GLU A 81 -20.17 15.73 1.94
N LYS A 82 -20.68 14.55 2.29
CA LYS A 82 -21.47 14.30 3.51
C LYS A 82 -20.67 14.54 4.80
N TRP A 83 -19.37 14.25 4.79
CA TRP A 83 -18.51 14.36 5.96
C TRP A 83 -17.63 15.63 5.95
N ALA A 84 -17.85 16.54 5.02
CA ALA A 84 -17.12 17.80 4.93
C ALA A 84 -17.15 18.57 6.27
N GLY A 85 -15.97 18.97 6.74
CA GLY A 85 -15.80 19.66 8.03
C GLY A 85 -15.87 18.77 9.28
N LYS A 86 -16.18 17.47 9.14
CA LYS A 86 -16.22 16.49 10.25
C LYS A 86 -15.06 15.51 10.22
N LEU A 87 -14.67 15.06 9.04
CA LEU A 87 -13.56 14.15 8.81
C LEU A 87 -12.79 14.60 7.57
N ASN A 88 -11.48 14.57 7.64
CA ASN A 88 -10.63 14.75 6.47
C ASN A 88 -10.54 13.44 5.70
N LEU A 89 -11.63 13.11 4.96
CA LEU A 89 -11.75 11.91 4.14
C LEU A 89 -11.03 12.12 2.80
N ILE A 90 -10.19 11.16 2.44
CA ILE A 90 -9.33 11.17 1.26
C ILE A 90 -9.80 10.08 0.32
N CYS A 91 -10.06 10.44 -0.93
CA CYS A 91 -10.33 9.49 -1.99
C CYS A 91 -9.00 8.96 -2.52
N GLY A 92 -8.62 7.80 -2.04
CA GLY A 92 -7.40 7.14 -2.45
C GLY A 92 -7.66 5.92 -3.33
N VAL A 93 -6.59 5.31 -3.76
CA VAL A 93 -6.57 4.00 -4.42
C VAL A 93 -5.24 3.32 -4.13
N GLU A 94 -5.27 2.05 -3.85
CA GLU A 94 -4.08 1.21 -3.91
C GLU A 94 -3.97 0.63 -5.32
N LEU A 95 -3.01 1.15 -6.08
CA LEU A 95 -2.79 0.82 -7.47
C LEU A 95 -1.68 -0.23 -7.57
N GLY A 96 -2.07 -1.47 -7.72
CA GLY A 96 -1.16 -2.59 -7.83
C GLY A 96 -0.66 -2.82 -9.25
N GLN A 97 0.52 -3.43 -9.38
CA GLN A 97 1.11 -3.92 -10.62
C GLN A 97 1.13 -2.89 -11.76
N ILE A 98 1.45 -1.63 -11.43
CA ILE A 98 1.44 -0.48 -12.35
C ILE A 98 2.20 -0.75 -13.66
N LEU A 99 3.32 -1.49 -13.57
CA LEU A 99 4.17 -1.78 -14.72
C LEU A 99 3.59 -2.86 -15.64
N HIS A 100 2.60 -3.62 -15.19
CA HIS A 100 2.01 -4.69 -15.98
C HIS A 100 0.98 -4.16 -17.00
N ASP A 101 0.27 -3.07 -16.66
CA ASP A 101 -0.57 -2.31 -17.61
C ASP A 101 -0.47 -0.81 -17.33
N VAL A 102 0.55 -0.19 -17.90
CA VAL A 102 0.81 1.25 -17.75
C VAL A 102 -0.33 2.12 -18.28
N GLU A 103 -1.05 1.66 -19.31
CA GLU A 103 -2.18 2.43 -19.87
C GLU A 103 -3.40 2.40 -18.94
N ALA A 104 -3.65 1.29 -18.27
CA ALA A 104 -4.65 1.24 -17.18
C ALA A 104 -4.25 2.15 -16.01
N ALA A 105 -3.00 2.06 -15.56
CA ALA A 105 -2.49 2.91 -14.49
C ALA A 105 -2.59 4.41 -14.82
N LYS A 106 -2.31 4.80 -16.06
CA LYS A 106 -2.49 6.19 -16.53
C LYS A 106 -3.95 6.66 -16.46
N LYS A 107 -4.92 5.78 -16.74
CA LYS A 107 -6.35 6.13 -16.63
C LYS A 107 -6.72 6.44 -15.19
N VAL A 108 -6.30 5.59 -14.25
CA VAL A 108 -6.51 5.81 -12.81
C VAL A 108 -5.82 7.10 -12.36
N ASN A 109 -4.55 7.30 -12.72
CA ASN A 109 -3.78 8.49 -12.37
C ASN A 109 -4.38 9.79 -12.93
N ALA A 110 -5.11 9.75 -14.03
CA ALA A 110 -5.73 10.91 -14.64
C ALA A 110 -7.08 11.30 -14.01
N ASP A 111 -7.68 10.43 -13.18
CA ASP A 111 -8.97 10.69 -12.54
C ASP A 111 -8.84 11.81 -11.48
N LYS A 112 -9.56 12.90 -11.70
CA LYS A 112 -9.48 14.10 -10.84
C LYS A 112 -10.19 13.95 -9.50
N ARG A 113 -10.95 12.89 -9.30
CA ARG A 113 -11.59 12.57 -8.01
C ARG A 113 -10.58 11.96 -7.03
N VAL A 114 -9.52 11.32 -7.55
CA VAL A 114 -8.48 10.66 -6.75
C VAL A 114 -7.54 11.69 -6.14
N ASP A 115 -7.49 11.69 -4.81
CA ASP A 115 -6.60 12.55 -4.02
C ASP A 115 -5.23 11.92 -3.79
N PHE A 116 -5.14 10.58 -3.75
CA PHE A 116 -3.99 9.83 -3.29
C PHE A 116 -3.87 8.47 -3.99
N ILE A 117 -2.67 8.11 -4.41
CA ILE A 117 -2.37 6.80 -5.00
C ILE A 117 -1.21 6.17 -4.27
N ILE A 118 -1.46 5.00 -3.69
CA ILE A 118 -0.43 4.07 -3.23
C ILE A 118 -0.02 3.21 -4.43
N GLY A 119 1.26 3.16 -4.75
CA GLY A 119 1.79 2.22 -5.74
C GLY A 119 2.29 0.97 -5.06
N SER A 120 1.74 -0.18 -5.42
CA SER A 120 2.03 -1.46 -4.77
C SER A 120 2.47 -2.53 -5.77
N VAL A 121 3.23 -3.51 -5.29
CA VAL A 121 3.62 -4.71 -6.03
C VAL A 121 3.18 -5.93 -5.23
N HIS A 122 2.00 -6.47 -5.55
CA HIS A 122 1.47 -7.70 -4.94
C HIS A 122 1.83 -8.94 -5.73
N GLN A 123 2.14 -8.75 -7.01
CA GLN A 123 2.49 -9.77 -7.97
C GLN A 123 3.60 -9.24 -8.88
N ILE A 124 4.57 -10.06 -9.23
CA ILE A 124 5.55 -9.76 -10.28
C ILE A 124 5.18 -10.46 -11.57
N ALA A 125 5.62 -9.91 -12.70
CA ALA A 125 5.25 -10.44 -14.01
C ALA A 125 5.63 -11.92 -14.15
N GLY A 126 4.66 -12.75 -14.55
CA GLY A 126 4.82 -14.18 -14.78
C GLY A 126 4.74 -15.05 -13.52
N GLU A 127 4.46 -14.48 -12.35
CA GLU A 127 4.24 -15.23 -11.10
C GLU A 127 2.82 -15.01 -10.58
N PRO A 128 2.28 -15.89 -9.74
CA PRO A 128 1.07 -15.63 -8.98
C PRO A 128 1.27 -14.46 -8.01
N ASP A 129 0.15 -13.88 -7.53
CA ASP A 129 0.21 -13.02 -6.36
C ASP A 129 0.94 -13.71 -5.20
N PHE A 130 1.71 -12.93 -4.43
CA PHE A 130 2.50 -13.44 -3.31
C PHE A 130 1.66 -14.21 -2.29
N TYR A 131 0.37 -13.92 -2.19
CA TYR A 131 -0.57 -14.69 -1.37
C TYR A 131 -0.72 -16.14 -1.82
N PHE A 132 -0.67 -16.43 -3.13
CA PHE A 132 -0.90 -17.74 -3.72
C PHE A 132 0.38 -18.56 -3.96
N ILE A 133 1.57 -17.98 -3.75
CA ILE A 133 2.83 -18.70 -3.96
C ILE A 133 3.00 -19.83 -2.93
N GLU A 134 3.32 -21.02 -3.41
CA GLU A 134 3.57 -22.23 -2.61
C GLU A 134 5.05 -22.27 -2.17
N TYR A 135 5.43 -21.40 -1.23
CA TYR A 135 6.82 -21.23 -0.77
C TYR A 135 7.45 -22.50 -0.20
N ASP A 136 6.67 -23.43 0.32
CA ASP A 136 7.14 -24.73 0.82
C ASP A 136 7.66 -25.66 -0.28
N LYS A 137 7.36 -25.37 -1.55
CA LYS A 137 7.89 -26.07 -2.72
C LYS A 137 9.16 -25.43 -3.29
N MET A 138 9.57 -24.29 -2.76
CA MET A 138 10.70 -23.50 -3.24
C MET A 138 11.95 -23.78 -2.42
N THR A 139 13.10 -23.78 -3.10
CA THR A 139 14.39 -23.70 -2.42
C THR A 139 14.70 -22.26 -1.97
N MET A 140 15.69 -22.07 -1.10
CA MET A 140 16.12 -20.72 -0.75
C MET A 140 16.68 -19.94 -1.93
N ASP A 141 17.27 -20.62 -2.91
CA ASP A 141 17.76 -19.98 -4.14
C ASP A 141 16.58 -19.49 -4.99
N ASP A 142 15.52 -20.30 -5.15
CA ASP A 142 14.29 -19.87 -5.85
C ASP A 142 13.65 -18.67 -5.17
N ILE A 143 13.62 -18.65 -3.83
CA ILE A 143 13.11 -17.51 -3.05
C ILE A 143 13.95 -16.25 -3.29
N TYR A 144 15.26 -16.37 -3.30
CA TYR A 144 16.12 -15.22 -3.56
C TYR A 144 16.03 -14.73 -5.01
N ASP A 145 15.84 -15.60 -5.98
CA ASP A 145 15.58 -15.21 -7.38
C ASP A 145 14.23 -14.47 -7.50
N LEU A 146 13.20 -14.94 -6.80
CA LEU A 146 11.91 -14.25 -6.71
C LEU A 146 12.05 -12.85 -6.11
N LEU A 147 12.82 -12.72 -5.01
CA LEU A 147 13.05 -11.45 -4.34
C LEU A 147 13.88 -10.49 -5.18
N GLU A 148 14.87 -10.98 -5.93
CA GLU A 148 15.65 -10.16 -6.86
C GLU A 148 14.76 -9.56 -7.95
N ARG A 149 13.85 -10.34 -8.52
CA ARG A 149 12.87 -9.87 -9.50
C ARG A 149 11.90 -8.87 -8.88
N TYR A 150 11.44 -9.11 -7.64
CA TYR A 150 10.59 -8.18 -6.91
C TYR A 150 11.26 -6.82 -6.70
N PHE A 151 12.46 -6.78 -6.17
CA PHE A 151 13.17 -5.51 -5.94
C PHE A 151 13.57 -4.82 -7.24
N SER A 152 13.83 -5.57 -8.32
CA SER A 152 14.05 -5.01 -9.66
C SER A 152 12.78 -4.32 -10.18
N GLU A 153 11.61 -4.94 -10.02
CA GLU A 153 10.33 -4.33 -10.41
C GLU A 153 9.98 -3.13 -9.52
N ALA A 154 10.23 -3.22 -8.21
CA ALA A 154 10.08 -2.09 -7.28
C ALA A 154 10.97 -0.90 -7.67
N TYR A 155 12.21 -1.16 -8.09
CA TYR A 155 13.11 -0.13 -8.60
C TYR A 155 12.55 0.54 -9.86
N ASP A 156 12.10 -0.23 -10.85
CA ASP A 156 11.51 0.31 -12.08
C ASP A 156 10.24 1.10 -11.79
N LEU A 157 9.37 0.60 -10.89
CA LEU A 157 8.16 1.30 -10.45
C LEU A 157 8.51 2.66 -9.83
N SER A 158 9.58 2.75 -9.01
CA SER A 158 10.00 3.99 -8.33
C SER A 158 10.31 5.14 -9.30
N ARG A 159 10.59 4.83 -10.56
CA ARG A 159 10.93 5.78 -11.62
C ARG A 159 9.71 6.32 -12.37
N THR A 160 8.51 5.82 -12.09
CA THR A 160 7.28 6.26 -12.73
C THR A 160 6.65 7.44 -11.99
N GLU A 161 5.80 8.22 -12.69
CA GLU A 161 5.03 9.34 -12.11
C GLU A 161 3.57 8.95 -11.78
N LEU A 162 3.28 7.63 -11.66
CA LEU A 162 1.92 7.13 -11.63
C LEU A 162 1.34 6.95 -10.22
N PHE A 163 2.11 7.21 -9.17
CA PHE A 163 1.69 7.09 -7.77
C PHE A 163 2.36 8.15 -6.89
N ASP A 164 1.91 8.29 -5.64
CA ASP A 164 2.41 9.28 -4.67
C ASP A 164 3.35 8.67 -3.61
N VAL A 165 2.98 7.47 -3.13
CA VAL A 165 3.68 6.77 -2.05
C VAL A 165 3.82 5.30 -2.43
N PHE A 166 5.02 4.73 -2.20
CA PHE A 166 5.23 3.29 -2.36
C PHE A 166 4.66 2.56 -1.14
N GLY A 167 3.67 1.71 -1.36
CA GLY A 167 3.04 0.90 -0.33
C GLY A 167 3.96 -0.22 0.16
N HIS A 168 3.91 -0.56 1.43
CA HIS A 168 4.50 -1.75 2.07
C HIS A 168 5.66 -2.43 1.31
N ILE A 169 6.69 -1.68 0.92
CA ILE A 169 7.78 -2.10 0.00
C ILE A 169 8.48 -3.43 0.36
N THR A 170 8.31 -3.96 1.56
CA THR A 170 8.81 -5.28 1.97
C THR A 170 7.69 -6.33 2.08
N TYR A 171 6.55 -6.09 1.44
CA TYR A 171 5.40 -6.98 1.39
C TYR A 171 5.74 -8.40 0.92
N CYS A 172 6.67 -8.55 0.00
CA CYS A 172 7.14 -9.83 -0.50
C CYS A 172 7.58 -10.81 0.60
N LEU A 173 7.92 -10.33 1.80
CA LEU A 173 8.31 -11.17 2.94
C LEU A 173 7.10 -11.69 3.74
N ARG A 174 5.92 -11.12 3.54
CA ARG A 174 4.74 -11.32 4.39
C ARG A 174 4.39 -12.80 4.52
N TYR A 175 4.01 -13.43 3.42
CA TYR A 175 3.48 -14.79 3.42
C TYR A 175 4.55 -15.86 3.61
N MET A 176 5.78 -15.62 3.14
CA MET A 176 6.93 -16.47 3.43
C MET A 176 7.08 -16.69 4.94
N LYS A 177 7.04 -15.61 5.72
CA LYS A 177 7.19 -15.67 7.18
C LYS A 177 5.93 -16.15 7.88
N GLN A 178 4.77 -15.58 7.55
CA GLN A 178 3.52 -15.86 8.24
C GLN A 178 3.04 -17.31 8.08
N ARG A 179 3.14 -17.86 6.87
CA ARG A 179 2.57 -19.16 6.54
C ARG A 179 3.59 -20.29 6.54
N HIS A 180 4.83 -19.99 6.21
CA HIS A 180 5.86 -20.99 5.99
C HIS A 180 7.04 -20.87 6.94
N SER A 181 7.04 -19.87 7.87
CA SER A 181 8.13 -19.60 8.81
C SER A 181 9.49 -19.38 8.13
N ILE A 182 9.48 -18.96 6.86
CA ILE A 182 10.68 -18.65 6.09
C ILE A 182 11.09 -17.22 6.38
N ASN A 183 12.34 -17.04 6.87
CA ASN A 183 12.90 -15.74 7.16
C ASN A 183 14.01 -15.46 6.13
N ALA A 184 13.66 -14.85 4.99
CA ALA A 184 14.62 -14.45 3.99
C ALA A 184 15.35 -13.18 4.44
N ASP A 185 16.67 -13.20 4.36
CA ASP A 185 17.51 -12.01 4.62
C ASP A 185 17.58 -11.15 3.35
N ILE A 186 16.90 -10.01 3.39
CA ILE A 186 16.87 -9.06 2.27
C ILE A 186 18.02 -8.04 2.30
N SER A 187 18.97 -8.14 3.25
CA SER A 187 20.12 -7.22 3.32
C SER A 187 21.01 -7.31 2.07
N ARG A 188 20.99 -8.44 1.37
CA ARG A 188 21.68 -8.60 0.07
C ARG A 188 21.12 -7.71 -1.04
N PHE A 189 19.92 -7.16 -0.85
CA PHE A 189 19.25 -6.24 -1.76
C PHE A 189 19.32 -4.79 -1.28
N ASP A 190 20.10 -4.48 -0.24
CA ASP A 190 20.17 -3.12 0.34
C ASP A 190 20.52 -2.07 -0.73
N ASP A 191 21.41 -2.37 -1.67
CA ASP A 191 21.82 -1.43 -2.72
C ASP A 191 20.65 -1.04 -3.63
N ILE A 192 19.88 -2.00 -4.12
CA ILE A 192 18.72 -1.72 -5.00
C ILE A 192 17.57 -1.07 -4.22
N ILE A 193 17.38 -1.43 -2.95
CA ILE A 193 16.41 -0.78 -2.07
C ILE A 193 16.80 0.68 -1.82
N GLU A 194 18.08 0.96 -1.58
CA GLU A 194 18.57 2.33 -1.40
C GLU A 194 18.37 3.15 -2.68
N GLU A 195 18.70 2.62 -3.85
CA GLU A 195 18.48 3.30 -5.14
C GLU A 195 16.98 3.52 -5.42
N THR A 196 16.12 2.55 -5.08
CA THR A 196 14.65 2.72 -5.13
C THR A 196 14.22 3.92 -4.28
N PHE A 197 14.71 4.01 -3.04
CA PHE A 197 14.40 5.11 -2.15
C PHE A 197 14.97 6.45 -2.62
N ARG A 198 16.15 6.46 -3.23
CA ARG A 198 16.71 7.66 -3.86
C ARG A 198 15.80 8.19 -4.97
N ASN A 199 15.33 7.30 -5.85
CA ASN A 199 14.39 7.67 -6.90
C ASN A 199 13.11 8.28 -6.32
N LEU A 200 12.54 7.65 -5.29
CA LEU A 200 11.32 8.18 -4.63
C LEU A 200 11.57 9.57 -4.04
N ALA A 201 12.65 9.74 -3.28
CA ALA A 201 12.98 11.02 -2.65
C ALA A 201 13.24 12.13 -3.69
N MET A 202 13.98 11.83 -4.75
CA MET A 202 14.31 12.78 -5.83
C MET A 202 13.06 13.21 -6.61
N ASN A 203 12.09 12.33 -6.76
CA ASN A 203 10.83 12.60 -7.48
C ASN A 203 9.72 13.14 -6.56
N GLY A 204 10.04 13.51 -5.31
CA GLY A 204 9.06 14.03 -4.36
C GLY A 204 7.97 13.03 -3.98
N LYS A 205 8.30 11.74 -4.02
CA LYS A 205 7.43 10.63 -3.59
C LYS A 205 7.77 10.17 -2.18
N GLY A 206 6.86 9.41 -1.59
CA GLY A 206 7.02 8.88 -0.24
C GLY A 206 7.10 7.36 -0.18
N ILE A 207 7.27 6.90 1.05
CA ILE A 207 7.02 5.51 1.42
C ILE A 207 5.92 5.44 2.49
N GLU A 208 5.28 4.31 2.56
CA GLU A 208 4.35 3.97 3.63
C GLU A 208 5.09 3.29 4.79
N ILE A 209 4.64 3.53 6.02
CA ILE A 209 4.80 2.62 7.16
C ILE A 209 3.48 1.85 7.27
N ASN A 210 3.46 0.64 6.74
CA ASN A 210 2.31 -0.24 6.83
C ASN A 210 2.40 -1.04 8.12
N THR A 211 1.39 -0.89 8.98
CA THR A 211 1.40 -1.46 10.33
C THR A 211 0.71 -2.83 10.40
N SER A 212 0.19 -3.35 9.30
CA SER A 212 -0.55 -4.63 9.29
C SER A 212 0.27 -5.81 9.79
N GLY A 213 1.57 -5.82 9.52
CA GLY A 213 2.45 -6.90 9.95
C GLY A 213 2.54 -7.06 11.48
N LEU A 214 2.26 -5.99 12.25
CA LEU A 214 2.25 -6.06 13.71
C LEU A 214 1.07 -6.89 14.26
N ARG A 215 -0.10 -6.82 13.61
CA ARG A 215 -1.29 -7.59 14.04
C ARG A 215 -1.43 -8.93 13.33
N GLN A 216 -0.82 -9.09 12.16
CA GLN A 216 -1.00 -10.27 11.30
C GLN A 216 0.09 -11.34 11.49
N GLY A 217 0.84 -11.30 12.59
CA GLY A 217 1.82 -12.33 12.93
C GLY A 217 3.18 -12.21 12.24
N PHE A 218 3.43 -11.18 11.44
CA PHE A 218 4.76 -10.89 10.88
C PHE A 218 5.71 -10.32 11.95
N GLY A 219 5.16 -9.51 12.87
CA GLY A 219 5.89 -8.98 14.04
C GLY A 219 6.69 -7.71 13.78
N ASP A 220 6.51 -7.06 12.61
CA ASP A 220 7.15 -5.80 12.26
C ASP A 220 6.28 -5.02 11.26
N CYS A 221 6.64 -3.77 10.95
CA CYS A 221 6.01 -3.01 9.88
C CYS A 221 6.61 -3.35 8.49
N PHE A 222 5.91 -2.93 7.44
CA PHE A 222 6.40 -2.95 6.07
C PHE A 222 6.61 -1.50 5.59
N PRO A 223 7.90 -1.06 5.39
CA PRO A 223 9.12 -1.73 5.78
C PRO A 223 9.41 -1.59 7.28
N ASN A 224 10.41 -2.36 7.76
CA ASN A 224 10.89 -2.27 9.14
C ASN A 224 11.70 -0.98 9.39
N LEU A 225 12.01 -0.73 10.67
CA LEU A 225 12.70 0.48 11.11
C LEU A 225 14.04 0.75 10.41
N LYS A 226 14.80 -0.30 10.02
CA LYS A 226 16.07 -0.16 9.28
C LYS A 226 15.84 0.63 7.99
N TYR A 227 14.85 0.22 7.21
CA TYR A 227 14.56 0.84 5.91
C TYR A 227 13.83 2.18 6.03
N ILE A 228 13.02 2.37 7.07
CA ILE A 228 12.43 3.70 7.38
C ILE A 228 13.56 4.71 7.67
N LYS A 229 14.56 4.33 8.47
CA LYS A 229 15.75 5.15 8.76
C LYS A 229 16.58 5.40 7.49
N LEU A 230 16.76 4.38 6.65
CA LEU A 230 17.47 4.52 5.38
C LEU A 230 16.80 5.58 4.50
N PHE A 231 15.48 5.48 4.30
CA PHE A 231 14.72 6.46 3.50
C PHE A 231 14.88 7.89 4.05
N ARG A 232 14.79 8.06 5.38
CA ARG A 232 15.00 9.37 6.02
C ARG A 232 16.42 9.91 5.80
N ASN A 233 17.43 9.05 5.94
CA ASN A 233 18.85 9.43 5.85
C ASN A 233 19.25 9.89 4.44
N ILE A 234 18.66 9.32 3.40
CA ILE A 234 18.91 9.73 2.01
C ILE A 234 18.09 10.95 1.58
N GLY A 235 17.36 11.60 2.49
CA GLY A 235 16.62 12.81 2.22
C GLY A 235 15.12 12.61 1.98
N GLY A 236 14.58 11.42 2.20
CA GLY A 236 13.14 11.19 2.14
C GLY A 236 12.39 12.02 3.17
N GLU A 237 11.33 12.72 2.75
CA GLU A 237 10.54 13.61 3.60
C GLU A 237 9.08 13.21 3.71
N ILE A 238 8.57 12.48 2.73
CA ILE A 238 7.16 12.07 2.65
C ILE A 238 7.01 10.66 3.21
N ILE A 239 6.30 10.54 4.32
CA ILE A 239 5.99 9.26 4.94
C ILE A 239 4.54 9.24 5.38
N THR A 240 3.80 8.20 5.02
CA THR A 240 2.42 7.94 5.46
C THR A 240 2.39 6.79 6.45
N ILE A 241 1.26 6.64 7.14
CA ILE A 241 0.97 5.45 7.95
C ILE A 241 -0.31 4.85 7.41
N GLY A 242 -0.30 3.55 7.19
CA GLY A 242 -1.46 2.76 6.81
C GLY A 242 -1.65 1.56 7.74
N SER A 243 -2.89 1.32 8.15
CA SER A 243 -3.23 0.10 8.88
C SER A 243 -3.41 -1.09 7.93
N ASP A 244 -3.70 -0.82 6.66
CA ASP A 244 -4.05 -1.86 5.68
C ASP A 244 -5.22 -2.71 6.22
N SER A 245 -6.23 -2.00 6.77
CA SER A 245 -7.38 -2.64 7.37
C SER A 245 -8.36 -3.11 6.30
N HIS A 246 -8.83 -4.35 6.46
CA HIS A 246 -9.88 -4.96 5.65
C HIS A 246 -11.15 -5.19 6.48
N THR A 247 -11.17 -4.70 7.71
CA THR A 247 -12.29 -4.73 8.64
C THR A 247 -12.46 -3.38 9.32
N VAL A 248 -13.67 -3.06 9.77
CA VAL A 248 -13.97 -1.81 10.48
C VAL A 248 -13.18 -1.70 11.79
N GLU A 249 -12.97 -2.83 12.47
CA GLU A 249 -12.29 -2.92 13.77
C GLU A 249 -10.82 -2.58 13.66
N ASP A 250 -10.18 -2.92 12.54
CA ASP A 250 -8.75 -2.74 12.31
C ASP A 250 -8.35 -1.34 11.81
N ILE A 251 -9.33 -0.44 11.59
CA ILE A 251 -9.04 0.94 11.19
C ILE A 251 -8.14 1.60 12.22
N ALA A 252 -7.03 2.16 11.75
CA ALA A 252 -5.94 2.76 12.53
C ALA A 252 -5.24 1.79 13.51
N ALA A 253 -5.39 0.47 13.31
CA ALA A 253 -4.69 -0.52 14.12
C ALA A 253 -3.17 -0.29 14.05
N ASN A 254 -2.54 -0.25 15.22
CA ASN A 254 -1.10 0.00 15.38
C ASN A 254 -0.57 1.33 14.78
N SER A 255 -1.43 2.28 14.35
CA SER A 255 -0.96 3.57 13.84
C SER A 255 -0.11 4.34 14.85
N ALA A 256 -0.38 4.18 16.15
CA ALA A 256 0.46 4.76 17.20
C ALA A 256 1.88 4.17 17.23
N ASP A 257 2.04 2.89 16.91
CA ASP A 257 3.36 2.24 16.80
C ASP A 257 4.06 2.71 15.52
N GLY A 258 3.36 2.84 14.40
CA GLY A 258 3.88 3.45 13.19
C GLY A 258 4.42 4.86 13.42
N ILE A 259 3.74 5.69 14.22
CA ILE A 259 4.23 7.02 14.62
C ILE A 259 5.53 6.92 15.44
N LYS A 260 5.63 5.93 16.34
CA LYS A 260 6.90 5.72 17.09
C LYS A 260 8.04 5.37 16.16
N PHE A 261 7.83 4.48 15.18
CA PHE A 261 8.83 4.15 14.17
C PHE A 261 9.22 5.37 13.32
N ALA A 262 8.25 6.18 12.88
CA ALA A 262 8.53 7.42 12.17
C ALA A 262 9.41 8.38 13.00
N LYS A 263 9.07 8.60 14.28
CA LYS A 263 9.86 9.44 15.20
C LYS A 263 11.27 8.88 15.40
N GLU A 264 11.38 7.57 15.64
CA GLU A 264 12.69 6.92 15.84
C GLU A 264 13.57 6.98 14.58
N ALA A 265 12.95 7.01 13.40
CA ALA A 265 13.65 7.24 12.14
C ALA A 265 13.99 8.71 11.88
N GLY A 266 13.55 9.65 12.74
CA GLY A 266 13.88 11.07 12.62
C GLY A 266 12.87 11.90 11.85
N PHE A 267 11.67 11.35 11.55
CA PHE A 267 10.58 12.15 11.01
C PHE A 267 9.92 12.99 12.12
N ARG A 268 9.53 14.21 11.79
CA ARG A 268 8.80 15.11 12.69
C ARG A 268 7.36 15.35 12.26
N ARG A 269 7.00 14.88 11.08
CA ARG A 269 5.68 15.05 10.48
C ARG A 269 5.33 13.83 9.64
N LEU A 270 4.04 13.54 9.54
CA LEU A 270 3.46 12.54 8.63
C LEU A 270 2.78 13.26 7.47
N ALA A 271 2.79 12.62 6.32
CA ALA A 271 2.09 13.10 5.14
C ALA A 271 0.71 12.46 5.00
N TYR A 272 -0.22 13.19 4.43
CA TYR A 272 -1.44 12.73 3.80
C TYR A 272 -1.66 13.54 2.52
N PHE A 273 -2.52 13.09 1.63
CA PHE A 273 -2.63 13.72 0.32
C PHE A 273 -4.01 14.31 0.06
N LYS A 274 -4.04 15.41 -0.69
CA LYS A 274 -5.25 16.00 -1.28
C LYS A 274 -4.94 16.46 -2.70
N LYS A 275 -5.74 16.03 -3.66
CA LYS A 275 -5.53 16.35 -5.08
C LYS A 275 -4.10 16.08 -5.52
N ARG A 276 -3.57 14.93 -5.12
CA ARG A 276 -2.21 14.45 -5.42
C ARG A 276 -1.09 15.34 -4.87
N LYS A 277 -1.37 16.13 -3.82
CA LYS A 277 -0.36 16.99 -3.16
C LYS A 277 -0.21 16.60 -1.70
N PRO A 278 1.03 16.46 -1.21
CA PRO A 278 1.26 16.13 0.20
C PRO A 278 0.91 17.31 1.12
N HIS A 279 0.24 16.99 2.20
CA HIS A 279 -0.01 17.83 3.36
C HIS A 279 0.58 17.16 4.58
N PHE A 280 0.91 17.92 5.61
CA PHE A 280 1.67 17.39 6.73
C PHE A 280 0.97 17.62 8.06
N ILE A 281 1.17 16.67 8.98
CA ILE A 281 0.74 16.73 10.37
C ILE A 281 1.97 16.49 11.26
N ASP A 282 2.24 17.41 12.18
CA ASP A 282 3.33 17.28 13.14
C ASP A 282 3.04 16.13 14.13
N ILE A 283 4.09 15.36 14.45
CA ILE A 283 4.06 14.22 15.35
C ILE A 283 4.93 14.41 16.59
N GLU A 284 4.95 15.62 17.13
CA GLU A 284 5.67 15.96 18.37
C GLU A 284 5.33 15.09 19.59
#